data_d580b4fa955dd3918347cede368875e3
#
_entry.id   d580b4fa955dd3918347cede368875e3
#
_cell.length_a   1.000
_cell.length_b   1.000
_cell.length_c   1.000
_cell.angle_alpha   90.00
_cell.angle_beta   90.00
_cell.angle_gamma   90.00
#
_symmetry.space_group_name_H-M   'P 1'
#
loop_
_entity.id
_entity.type
_entity.pdbx_description
1 polymer ?
#
loop_
_entity_poly.entity_id
_entity_poly.type
_entity_poly.pdbx_seq_one_letter_code
_entity_poly.pdbx_strand_id
1 'polypeptide(L)'
;FSARSCESFAIQDNQEVVTMPAYKAPLRDISFVMNELLESEKLYQTLPGYEEATADLMNAIVEEGAKFAENVLSPLNQSGDEEGCHWTPEGVTTPKGFADAYHQYVANGWPALSAPAEVGGQGMPNLLGIIINEMAGTANWSWLMYPGLSHGAVKTIEEHGDPEQKEKYLTKLVEGAWTGTMCLTEAHCGSDLGLLRTKAEPQADGTYAITGTKIFISAGEHDMAENIVHIVLARLPDAPAGTKGISLFIVPKFKVNEDGSIGERNAVNCASIEKKMGIKGSATCVMNFDGATGYLIGPPNKGLNCMFTFMNTARIGTAIQGLARGQLAFQGALSYARERLAMRSLSGPKNPDGPADPII
;
A
#
# COMPACT_ATOMS: atom_id res chain seq x y z
N PHE A 1 -22.86 34.91 -58.70
CA PHE A 1 -22.77 33.94 -57.63
C PHE A 1 -21.50 34.25 -56.83
N SER A 2 -21.68 34.87 -55.66
CA SER A 2 -20.64 35.34 -54.78
C SER A 2 -20.22 34.16 -53.82
N ALA A 3 -18.93 33.85 -53.84
CA ALA A 3 -18.33 32.94 -52.88
C ALA A 3 -18.21 33.64 -51.52
N ARG A 4 -18.95 33.19 -50.53
CA ARG A 4 -18.72 33.60 -49.13
C ARG A 4 -17.60 32.72 -48.56
N SER A 5 -16.56 33.40 -48.08
CA SER A 5 -15.44 32.81 -47.33
C SER A 5 -15.94 32.13 -46.07
N CYS A 6 -15.59 30.88 -45.90
CA CYS A 6 -15.71 30.14 -44.62
C CYS A 6 -14.63 30.69 -43.70
N GLU A 7 -14.98 31.54 -42.75
CA GLU A 7 -14.12 31.85 -41.62
C GLU A 7 -14.06 30.60 -40.69
N SER A 8 -12.87 30.09 -40.57
CA SER A 8 -12.56 29.02 -39.60
C SER A 8 -12.70 29.58 -38.19
N PHE A 9 -13.72 29.14 -37.47
CA PHE A 9 -13.77 29.32 -36.03
C PHE A 9 -12.63 28.48 -35.42
N ALA A 10 -11.56 29.15 -35.03
CA ALA A 10 -10.58 28.59 -34.14
C ALA A 10 -11.26 28.34 -32.78
N ILE A 11 -11.53 27.09 -32.48
CA ILE A 11 -11.88 26.67 -31.12
C ILE A 11 -10.61 26.92 -30.29
N GLN A 12 -10.61 27.98 -29.49
CA GLN A 12 -9.63 28.14 -28.43
C GLN A 12 -9.89 26.98 -27.45
N ASP A 13 -8.98 26.02 -27.44
CA ASP A 13 -8.94 24.94 -26.51
C ASP A 13 -8.54 25.49 -25.11
N ASN A 14 -9.51 26.15 -24.47
CA ASN A 14 -9.44 26.36 -23.02
C ASN A 14 -9.67 24.98 -22.37
N GLN A 15 -8.65 24.15 -22.34
CA GLN A 15 -8.61 23.06 -21.40
C GLN A 15 -8.56 23.70 -20.01
N GLU A 16 -9.74 23.92 -19.41
CA GLU A 16 -9.84 24.03 -17.97
C GLU A 16 -9.22 22.76 -17.42
N VAL A 17 -8.06 22.90 -16.79
CA VAL A 17 -7.45 21.80 -16.04
C VAL A 17 -8.46 21.42 -14.97
N VAL A 18 -9.19 20.35 -15.19
CA VAL A 18 -10.10 19.77 -14.18
C VAL A 18 -9.21 19.26 -13.07
N THR A 19 -8.92 20.12 -12.12
CA THR A 19 -8.20 19.70 -10.90
C THR A 19 -9.13 18.80 -10.09
N MET A 20 -8.63 17.65 -9.70
CA MET A 20 -9.36 16.80 -8.74
C MET A 20 -9.63 17.61 -7.47
N PRO A 21 -10.86 17.52 -6.90
CA PRO A 21 -11.14 18.20 -5.64
C PRO A 21 -10.16 17.70 -4.57
N ALA A 22 -9.67 18.65 -3.77
CA ALA A 22 -8.78 18.33 -2.66
C ALA A 22 -9.50 17.41 -1.65
N TYR A 23 -8.84 16.32 -1.27
CA TYR A 23 -9.36 15.43 -0.22
C TYR A 23 -9.45 16.16 1.12
N LYS A 24 -10.52 15.91 1.87
CA LYS A 24 -10.71 16.33 3.25
C LYS A 24 -11.06 15.13 4.12
N ALA A 25 -10.30 14.91 5.18
CA ALA A 25 -10.56 13.83 6.12
C ALA A 25 -11.88 14.07 6.85
N PRO A 26 -12.79 13.08 6.90
CA PRO A 26 -14.09 13.21 7.58
C PRO A 26 -13.94 13.05 9.09
N LEU A 27 -13.17 13.92 9.74
CA LEU A 27 -12.79 13.83 11.16
C LEU A 27 -13.99 13.70 12.10
N ARG A 28 -15.09 14.42 11.80
CA ARG A 28 -16.30 14.31 12.60
C ARG A 28 -16.91 12.92 12.58
N ASP A 29 -17.00 12.30 11.40
CA ASP A 29 -17.58 10.97 11.25
C ASP A 29 -16.66 9.91 11.86
N ILE A 30 -15.34 10.05 11.69
CA ILE A 30 -14.33 9.18 12.31
C ILE A 30 -14.44 9.28 13.83
N SER A 31 -14.47 10.49 14.39
CA SER A 31 -14.61 10.73 15.83
C SER A 31 -15.92 10.15 16.38
N PHE A 32 -17.05 10.34 15.67
CA PHE A 32 -18.33 9.76 16.06
C PHE A 32 -18.27 8.24 16.12
N VAL A 33 -17.74 7.59 15.08
CA VAL A 33 -17.62 6.12 15.05
C VAL A 33 -16.71 5.62 16.16
N MET A 34 -15.55 6.24 16.33
CA MET A 34 -14.54 5.82 17.30
C MET A 34 -15.01 6.03 18.75
N ASN A 35 -15.56 7.19 19.07
CA ASN A 35 -15.83 7.58 20.44
C ASN A 35 -17.26 7.28 20.91
N GLU A 36 -18.27 7.43 20.02
CA GLU A 36 -19.68 7.29 20.41
C GLU A 36 -20.24 5.92 20.03
N LEU A 37 -19.95 5.41 18.80
CA LEU A 37 -20.51 4.16 18.34
C LEU A 37 -19.75 2.94 18.90
N LEU A 38 -18.41 2.97 18.84
CA LEU A 38 -17.55 1.87 19.28
C LEU A 38 -17.13 2.01 20.75
N GLU A 39 -17.30 3.20 21.34
CA GLU A 39 -16.84 3.53 22.71
C GLU A 39 -15.39 3.04 22.94
N SER A 40 -14.50 3.31 21.97
CA SER A 40 -13.19 2.67 21.84
C SER A 40 -12.31 2.83 23.09
N GLU A 41 -12.31 3.99 23.73
CA GLU A 41 -11.57 4.20 24.97
C GLU A 41 -12.00 3.21 26.07
N LYS A 42 -13.31 3.07 26.30
CA LYS A 42 -13.84 2.12 27.31
C LYS A 42 -13.42 0.70 26.99
N LEU A 43 -13.44 0.30 25.72
CA LEU A 43 -13.00 -1.02 25.30
C LEU A 43 -11.51 -1.22 25.57
N TYR A 44 -10.65 -0.29 25.13
CA TYR A 44 -9.20 -0.44 25.26
C TYR A 44 -8.74 -0.39 26.71
N GLN A 45 -9.35 0.39 27.58
CA GLN A 45 -9.06 0.40 29.01
C GLN A 45 -9.31 -0.95 29.70
N THR A 46 -10.07 -1.86 29.08
CA THR A 46 -10.26 -3.23 29.60
C THR A 46 -9.21 -4.22 29.11
N LEU A 47 -8.35 -3.82 28.16
CA LEU A 47 -7.35 -4.67 27.52
C LEU A 47 -5.96 -4.33 28.04
N PRO A 48 -5.20 -5.32 28.57
CA PRO A 48 -3.83 -5.08 29.02
C PRO A 48 -2.95 -4.49 27.90
N GLY A 49 -2.16 -3.46 28.23
CA GLY A 49 -1.23 -2.81 27.31
C GLY A 49 -1.83 -1.67 26.49
N TYR A 50 -3.12 -1.33 26.70
CA TYR A 50 -3.78 -0.21 26.02
C TYR A 50 -4.31 0.85 26.98
N GLU A 51 -3.79 0.89 28.21
CA GLU A 51 -4.26 1.79 29.26
C GLU A 51 -4.12 3.28 28.89
N GLU A 52 -3.15 3.59 28.03
CA GLU A 52 -2.89 4.95 27.54
C GLU A 52 -3.71 5.34 26.29
N ALA A 53 -4.48 4.41 25.72
CA ALA A 53 -5.31 4.68 24.54
C ALA A 53 -6.58 5.48 24.92
N THR A 54 -6.39 6.72 25.40
CA THR A 54 -7.47 7.64 25.75
C THR A 54 -8.09 8.26 24.49
N ALA A 55 -9.35 8.72 24.62
CA ALA A 55 -10.04 9.39 23.51
C ALA A 55 -9.27 10.62 23.02
N ASP A 56 -8.71 11.42 23.93
CA ASP A 56 -7.95 12.62 23.58
C ASP A 56 -6.69 12.26 22.77
N LEU A 57 -5.92 11.27 23.21
CA LEU A 57 -4.72 10.82 22.49
C LEU A 57 -5.10 10.24 21.12
N MET A 58 -6.10 9.36 21.05
CA MET A 58 -6.53 8.75 19.79
C MET A 58 -7.04 9.81 18.80
N ASN A 59 -7.81 10.79 19.24
CA ASN A 59 -8.27 11.90 18.40
C ASN A 59 -7.09 12.75 17.90
N ALA A 60 -6.12 13.08 18.75
CA ALA A 60 -4.92 13.83 18.35
C ALA A 60 -4.11 13.09 17.26
N ILE A 61 -3.93 11.77 17.40
CA ILE A 61 -3.26 10.94 16.40
C ILE A 61 -4.03 10.98 15.06
N VAL A 62 -5.35 10.85 15.10
CA VAL A 62 -6.21 10.92 13.90
C VAL A 62 -6.13 12.29 13.22
N GLU A 63 -6.11 13.39 13.99
CA GLU A 63 -5.96 14.74 13.45
C GLU A 63 -4.60 14.94 12.75
N GLU A 64 -3.50 14.46 13.34
CA GLU A 64 -2.18 14.52 12.69
C GLU A 64 -2.13 13.66 11.42
N GLY A 65 -2.71 12.46 11.45
CA GLY A 65 -2.84 11.61 10.27
C GLY A 65 -3.66 12.27 9.15
N ALA A 66 -4.72 13.01 9.50
CA ALA A 66 -5.50 13.79 8.54
C ALA A 66 -4.67 14.89 7.88
N LYS A 67 -3.86 15.62 8.65
CA LYS A 67 -2.96 16.66 8.10
C LYS A 67 -1.95 16.06 7.13
N PHE A 68 -1.37 14.92 7.44
CA PHE A 68 -0.47 14.21 6.55
C PHE A 68 -1.18 13.77 5.25
N ALA A 69 -2.36 13.17 5.35
CA ALA A 69 -3.14 12.74 4.19
C ALA A 69 -3.54 13.92 3.29
N GLU A 70 -4.04 15.03 3.89
CA GLU A 70 -4.51 16.19 3.16
C GLU A 70 -3.39 17.00 2.52
N ASN A 71 -2.29 17.25 3.26
CA ASN A 71 -1.28 18.21 2.85
C ASN A 71 -0.07 17.57 2.14
N VAL A 72 0.19 16.27 2.36
CA VAL A 72 1.33 15.57 1.76
C VAL A 72 0.86 14.59 0.68
N LEU A 73 -0.11 13.71 0.97
CA LEU A 73 -0.48 12.65 0.04
C LEU A 73 -1.47 13.08 -1.04
N SER A 74 -2.48 13.87 -0.69
CA SER A 74 -3.54 14.29 -1.63
C SER A 74 -2.96 15.07 -2.84
N PRO A 75 -2.03 16.03 -2.67
CA PRO A 75 -1.44 16.74 -3.81
C PRO A 75 -0.68 15.82 -4.79
N LEU A 76 -0.18 14.68 -4.32
CA LEU A 76 0.58 13.72 -5.12
C LEU A 76 -0.31 12.70 -5.86
N ASN A 77 -1.63 12.70 -5.65
CA ASN A 77 -2.49 11.65 -6.19
C ASN A 77 -2.61 11.74 -7.72
N GLN A 78 -2.99 12.91 -8.23
CA GLN A 78 -3.17 13.12 -9.66
C GLN A 78 -1.82 13.12 -10.40
N SER A 79 -0.86 13.92 -9.93
CA SER A 79 0.47 13.99 -10.54
C SER A 79 1.19 12.64 -10.58
N GLY A 80 1.06 11.86 -9.51
CA GLY A 80 1.65 10.52 -9.44
C GLY A 80 1.00 9.51 -10.41
N ASP A 81 -0.31 9.61 -10.68
CA ASP A 81 -0.96 8.76 -11.68
C ASP A 81 -0.65 9.19 -13.12
N GLU A 82 -0.51 10.50 -13.36
CA GLU A 82 -0.13 11.04 -14.65
C GLU A 82 1.31 10.67 -15.01
N GLU A 83 2.25 10.83 -14.08
CA GLU A 83 3.66 10.48 -14.27
C GLU A 83 3.87 8.97 -14.33
N GLY A 84 3.33 8.22 -13.37
CA GLY A 84 3.55 6.79 -13.21
C GLY A 84 4.96 6.46 -12.71
N CYS A 85 5.28 5.15 -12.63
CA CYS A 85 6.61 4.67 -12.27
C CYS A 85 7.50 4.51 -13.50
N HIS A 86 8.80 4.72 -13.33
CA HIS A 86 9.82 4.57 -14.38
C HIS A 86 10.68 3.34 -14.09
N TRP A 87 10.71 2.39 -15.02
CA TRP A 87 11.55 1.22 -14.94
C TRP A 87 12.81 1.38 -15.80
N THR A 88 13.93 0.98 -15.23
CA THR A 88 15.20 0.76 -15.93
C THR A 88 15.82 -0.57 -15.49
N PRO A 89 16.85 -1.11 -16.17
CA PRO A 89 17.53 -2.31 -15.71
C PRO A 89 18.14 -2.19 -14.29
N GLU A 90 18.42 -0.97 -13.84
CA GLU A 90 18.98 -0.68 -12.52
C GLU A 90 17.92 -0.70 -11.41
N GLY A 91 16.65 -0.49 -11.74
CA GLY A 91 15.55 -0.47 -10.78
C GLY A 91 14.31 0.29 -11.23
N VAL A 92 13.47 0.64 -10.27
CA VAL A 92 12.23 1.40 -10.48
C VAL A 92 12.28 2.68 -9.68
N THR A 93 12.04 3.80 -10.35
CA THR A 93 11.87 5.12 -9.72
C THR A 93 10.37 5.40 -9.59
N THR A 94 9.96 5.82 -8.40
CA THR A 94 8.57 6.22 -8.10
C THR A 94 8.30 7.64 -8.60
N PRO A 95 7.02 8.06 -8.73
CA PRO A 95 6.68 9.42 -9.13
C PRO A 95 7.29 10.46 -8.20
N LYS A 96 7.55 11.64 -8.74
CA LYS A 96 8.13 12.77 -7.98
C LYS A 96 7.33 13.05 -6.70
N GLY A 97 8.04 13.16 -5.58
CA GLY A 97 7.49 13.44 -4.26
C GLY A 97 7.05 12.19 -3.48
N PHE A 98 6.95 11.00 -4.10
CA PHE A 98 6.55 9.78 -3.39
C PHE A 98 7.59 9.35 -2.37
N ALA A 99 8.88 9.39 -2.71
CA ALA A 99 9.97 9.06 -1.79
C ALA A 99 10.03 10.07 -0.62
N ASP A 100 9.90 11.36 -0.90
CA ASP A 100 9.88 12.39 0.15
C ASP A 100 8.70 12.22 1.10
N ALA A 101 7.50 11.91 0.57
CA ALA A 101 6.33 11.60 1.39
C ALA A 101 6.55 10.34 2.24
N TYR A 102 7.25 9.33 1.71
CA TYR A 102 7.57 8.11 2.46
C TYR A 102 8.56 8.40 3.60
N HIS A 103 9.60 9.18 3.36
CA HIS A 103 10.53 9.58 4.40
C HIS A 103 9.84 10.39 5.51
N GLN A 104 8.90 11.28 5.16
CA GLN A 104 8.08 11.99 6.16
C GLN A 104 7.19 11.03 6.95
N TYR A 105 6.58 10.04 6.30
CA TYR A 105 5.77 9.01 6.93
C TYR A 105 6.57 8.21 7.96
N VAL A 106 7.79 7.80 7.60
CA VAL A 106 8.73 7.09 8.49
C VAL A 106 9.18 8.00 9.63
N ALA A 107 9.60 9.24 9.35
CA ALA A 107 10.07 10.18 10.35
C ALA A 107 9.01 10.53 11.41
N ASN A 108 7.73 10.50 11.03
CA ASN A 108 6.60 10.72 11.94
C ASN A 108 6.16 9.45 12.69
N GLY A 109 6.83 8.29 12.46
CA GLY A 109 6.57 7.05 13.17
C GLY A 109 5.29 6.32 12.78
N TRP A 110 4.66 6.68 11.66
CA TRP A 110 3.41 6.05 11.22
C TRP A 110 3.51 4.55 10.97
N PRO A 111 4.61 3.99 10.40
CA PRO A 111 4.74 2.54 10.20
C PRO A 111 4.68 1.76 11.52
N ALA A 112 5.23 2.33 12.59
CA ALA A 112 5.38 1.72 13.90
C ALA A 112 4.13 1.87 14.81
N LEU A 113 3.11 2.63 14.39
CA LEU A 113 1.99 3.09 15.24
C LEU A 113 1.33 1.94 16.03
N SER A 114 0.98 0.84 15.38
CA SER A 114 0.27 -0.29 16.01
C SER A 114 1.11 -1.56 16.15
N ALA A 115 2.42 -1.48 15.94
CA ALA A 115 3.30 -2.60 16.18
C ALA A 115 3.65 -2.71 17.67
N PRO A 116 3.98 -3.92 18.18
CA PRO A 116 4.39 -4.12 19.57
C PRO A 116 5.69 -3.36 19.92
N ALA A 117 5.80 -2.90 21.18
CA ALA A 117 6.97 -2.16 21.66
C ALA A 117 8.26 -2.98 21.59
N GLU A 118 8.19 -4.30 21.74
CA GLU A 118 9.31 -5.23 21.71
C GLU A 118 10.06 -5.23 20.38
N VAL A 119 9.40 -4.80 19.29
CA VAL A 119 9.98 -4.71 17.95
C VAL A 119 10.11 -3.26 17.47
N GLY A 120 10.07 -2.29 18.38
CA GLY A 120 10.20 -0.87 18.06
C GLY A 120 8.89 -0.17 17.72
N GLY A 121 7.75 -0.79 17.99
CA GLY A 121 6.43 -0.21 17.79
C GLY A 121 5.98 0.72 18.91
N GLN A 122 4.89 1.45 18.67
CA GLN A 122 4.31 2.37 19.64
C GLN A 122 3.18 1.72 20.46
N GLY A 123 2.79 0.48 20.16
CA GLY A 123 1.77 -0.26 20.89
C GLY A 123 0.36 0.31 20.81
N MET A 124 0.08 1.22 19.87
CA MET A 124 -1.24 1.82 19.74
C MET A 124 -2.26 0.80 19.16
N PRO A 125 -3.56 0.97 19.45
CA PRO A 125 -4.58 0.10 18.89
C PRO A 125 -4.56 -0.01 17.37
N ASN A 126 -4.77 -1.21 16.84
CA ASN A 126 -4.89 -1.44 15.38
C ASN A 126 -5.99 -0.59 14.73
N LEU A 127 -7.01 -0.18 15.47
CA LEU A 127 -8.04 0.74 15.01
C LEU A 127 -7.44 2.04 14.46
N LEU A 128 -6.45 2.61 15.13
CA LEU A 128 -5.76 3.82 14.66
C LEU A 128 -5.01 3.56 13.35
N GLY A 129 -4.29 2.44 13.26
CA GLY A 129 -3.63 2.05 12.01
C GLY A 129 -4.62 1.90 10.84
N ILE A 130 -5.81 1.35 11.07
CA ILE A 130 -6.88 1.23 10.07
C ILE A 130 -7.39 2.62 9.64
N ILE A 131 -7.65 3.52 10.58
CA ILE A 131 -8.12 4.88 10.30
C ILE A 131 -7.07 5.67 9.52
N ILE A 132 -5.81 5.61 9.92
CA ILE A 132 -4.70 6.25 9.19
C ILE A 132 -4.59 5.71 7.76
N ASN A 133 -4.67 4.39 7.58
CA ASN A 133 -4.64 3.77 6.26
C ASN A 133 -5.86 4.15 5.39
N GLU A 134 -7.05 4.30 5.98
CA GLU A 134 -8.23 4.80 5.26
C GLU A 134 -8.00 6.22 4.76
N MET A 135 -7.55 7.14 5.62
CA MET A 135 -7.29 8.52 5.24
C MET A 135 -6.16 8.63 4.19
N ALA A 136 -5.03 7.98 4.44
CA ALA A 136 -3.90 7.96 3.51
C ALA A 136 -4.29 7.34 2.16
N GLY A 137 -5.04 6.23 2.18
CA GLY A 137 -5.51 5.56 0.99
C GLY A 137 -6.56 6.36 0.22
N THR A 138 -7.45 7.10 0.91
CA THR A 138 -8.39 8.01 0.26
C THR A 138 -7.65 9.13 -0.43
N ALA A 139 -6.66 9.71 0.22
CA ALA A 139 -5.83 10.77 -0.32
C ALA A 139 -4.97 10.28 -1.50
N ASN A 140 -4.27 9.14 -1.38
CA ASN A 140 -3.42 8.59 -2.44
C ASN A 140 -3.23 7.08 -2.30
N TRP A 141 -4.08 6.29 -2.96
CA TRP A 141 -3.99 4.83 -2.90
C TRP A 141 -2.72 4.28 -3.57
N SER A 142 -2.25 4.92 -4.65
CA SER A 142 -1.03 4.48 -5.35
C SER A 142 0.16 4.50 -4.41
N TRP A 143 0.29 5.53 -3.61
CA TRP A 143 1.34 5.68 -2.62
C TRP A 143 1.17 4.68 -1.46
N LEU A 144 -0.06 4.52 -0.93
CA LEU A 144 -0.31 3.62 0.21
C LEU A 144 0.00 2.15 -0.11
N MET A 145 -0.01 1.75 -1.37
CA MET A 145 0.37 0.38 -1.77
C MET A 145 1.77 -0.02 -1.31
N TYR A 146 2.70 0.92 -1.14
CA TYR A 146 4.06 0.63 -0.69
C TYR A 146 4.12 0.29 0.80
N PRO A 147 3.78 1.18 1.74
CA PRO A 147 3.83 0.85 3.17
C PRO A 147 2.76 -0.19 3.57
N GLY A 148 1.62 -0.23 2.89
CA GLY A 148 0.52 -1.11 3.23
C GLY A 148 0.84 -2.60 3.14
N LEU A 149 1.73 -3.02 2.22
CA LEU A 149 2.17 -4.40 2.10
C LEU A 149 3.17 -4.81 3.19
N SER A 150 3.96 -3.88 3.69
CA SER A 150 4.94 -4.14 4.76
C SER A 150 4.26 -4.69 6.02
N HIS A 151 3.05 -4.23 6.32
CA HIS A 151 2.27 -4.72 7.46
C HIS A 151 2.00 -6.24 7.40
N GLY A 152 1.70 -6.76 6.21
CA GLY A 152 1.53 -8.20 6.00
C GLY A 152 2.82 -8.99 6.18
N ALA A 153 3.95 -8.45 5.73
CA ALA A 153 5.27 -9.07 5.93
C ALA A 153 5.65 -9.10 7.42
N VAL A 154 5.46 -7.98 8.15
CA VAL A 154 5.68 -7.91 9.60
C VAL A 154 4.88 -8.99 10.31
N LYS A 155 3.56 -9.06 10.09
CA LYS A 155 2.69 -10.06 10.74
C LYS A 155 3.08 -11.49 10.38
N THR A 156 3.52 -11.76 9.17
CA THR A 156 3.94 -13.09 8.75
C THR A 156 5.24 -13.53 9.44
N ILE A 157 6.22 -12.63 9.54
CA ILE A 157 7.49 -12.92 10.23
C ILE A 157 7.26 -13.00 11.75
N GLU A 158 6.44 -12.12 12.32
CA GLU A 158 6.09 -12.13 13.75
C GLU A 158 5.48 -13.49 14.17
N GLU A 159 4.55 -14.02 13.37
CA GLU A 159 3.83 -15.26 13.71
C GLU A 159 4.64 -16.52 13.38
N HIS A 160 5.34 -16.56 12.25
CA HIS A 160 5.91 -17.78 11.70
C HIS A 160 7.44 -17.80 11.58
N GLY A 161 8.09 -16.64 11.71
CA GLY A 161 9.56 -16.53 11.69
C GLY A 161 10.20 -17.15 12.93
N ASP A 162 11.39 -17.69 12.78
CA ASP A 162 12.22 -18.08 13.91
C ASP A 162 12.79 -16.87 14.67
N PRO A 163 13.42 -17.05 15.83
CA PRO A 163 13.96 -15.93 16.62
C PRO A 163 14.98 -15.07 15.87
N GLU A 164 15.85 -15.68 15.07
CA GLU A 164 16.86 -14.97 14.28
C GLU A 164 16.22 -14.12 13.18
N GLN A 165 15.23 -14.66 12.48
CA GLN A 165 14.46 -13.94 11.46
C GLN A 165 13.70 -12.75 12.04
N LYS A 166 13.10 -12.93 13.24
CA LYS A 166 12.40 -11.84 13.93
C LYS A 166 13.36 -10.73 14.33
N GLU A 167 14.47 -11.05 14.93
CA GLU A 167 15.51 -10.08 15.31
C GLU A 167 16.05 -9.32 14.10
N LYS A 168 16.34 -10.03 13.01
CA LYS A 168 16.98 -9.49 11.81
C LYS A 168 16.06 -8.58 10.98
N TYR A 169 14.75 -8.88 10.91
CA TYR A 169 13.86 -8.21 9.95
C TYR A 169 12.79 -7.34 10.59
N LEU A 170 12.25 -7.68 11.78
CA LEU A 170 11.04 -7.02 12.29
C LEU A 170 11.25 -5.55 12.59
N THR A 171 12.28 -5.19 13.34
CA THR A 171 12.52 -3.79 13.74
C THR A 171 12.63 -2.89 12.51
N LYS A 172 13.41 -3.29 11.51
CA LYS A 172 13.59 -2.50 10.27
C LYS A 172 12.33 -2.35 9.43
N LEU A 173 11.48 -3.39 9.40
CA LEU A 173 10.17 -3.35 8.74
C LEU A 173 9.17 -2.49 9.52
N VAL A 174 9.17 -2.57 10.85
CA VAL A 174 8.28 -1.80 11.74
C VAL A 174 8.67 -0.32 11.72
N GLU A 175 9.94 0.03 11.74
CA GLU A 175 10.42 1.40 11.59
C GLU A 175 10.10 1.99 10.20
N GLY A 176 9.86 1.15 9.20
CA GLY A 176 9.67 1.56 7.81
C GLY A 176 10.98 1.84 7.05
N ALA A 177 12.15 1.59 7.66
CA ALA A 177 13.43 1.64 6.96
C ALA A 177 13.48 0.65 5.80
N TRP A 178 12.83 -0.51 5.97
CA TRP A 178 12.64 -1.52 4.93
C TRP A 178 11.15 -1.73 4.65
N THR A 179 10.84 -2.16 3.42
CA THR A 179 9.48 -2.53 3.01
C THR A 179 9.33 -4.02 2.79
N GLY A 180 8.10 -4.51 2.80
CA GLY A 180 7.79 -5.90 2.56
C GLY A 180 6.87 -6.11 1.36
N THR A 181 7.00 -7.24 0.66
CA THR A 181 6.14 -7.61 -0.47
C THR A 181 5.65 -9.03 -0.37
N MET A 182 4.60 -9.35 -1.14
CA MET A 182 4.01 -10.68 -1.25
C MET A 182 4.20 -11.22 -2.66
N CYS A 183 4.96 -12.32 -2.83
CA CYS A 183 5.35 -12.88 -4.11
C CYS A 183 4.74 -14.28 -4.32
N LEU A 184 3.54 -14.35 -4.92
CA LEU A 184 2.77 -15.58 -5.13
C LEU A 184 2.70 -15.96 -6.60
N THR A 185 2.11 -15.06 -7.41
CA THR A 185 1.62 -15.28 -8.78
C THR A 185 2.76 -15.51 -9.77
N GLU A 186 2.58 -16.48 -10.64
CA GLU A 186 3.42 -16.73 -11.80
C GLU A 186 2.60 -16.59 -13.09
N ALA A 187 3.23 -16.46 -14.25
CA ALA A 187 2.54 -16.19 -15.50
C ALA A 187 1.44 -17.21 -15.86
N HIS A 188 1.56 -18.44 -15.38
CA HIS A 188 0.63 -19.54 -15.65
C HIS A 188 -0.27 -19.89 -14.45
N CYS A 189 -0.08 -19.27 -13.28
CA CYS A 189 -0.89 -19.55 -12.08
C CYS A 189 -0.95 -18.36 -11.14
N GLY A 190 -2.14 -18.12 -10.58
CA GLY A 190 -2.39 -17.08 -9.57
C GLY A 190 -3.55 -17.49 -8.68
N SER A 191 -4.72 -17.79 -9.27
CA SER A 191 -5.87 -18.35 -8.54
C SER A 191 -5.62 -19.78 -8.06
N ASP A 192 -4.99 -20.62 -8.89
CA ASP A 192 -4.54 -21.96 -8.52
C ASP A 192 -3.02 -21.98 -8.31
N LEU A 193 -2.58 -21.65 -7.10
CA LEU A 193 -1.16 -21.69 -6.71
C LEU A 193 -0.59 -23.12 -6.63
N GLY A 194 -1.44 -24.15 -6.69
CA GLY A 194 -0.99 -25.55 -6.78
C GLY A 194 -0.09 -25.82 -7.98
N LEU A 195 -0.12 -24.96 -8.98
CA LEU A 195 0.65 -25.07 -10.22
C LEU A 195 2.00 -24.31 -10.19
N LEU A 196 2.32 -23.58 -9.14
CA LEU A 196 3.54 -22.75 -9.09
C LEU A 196 4.81 -23.61 -9.29
N ARG A 197 5.81 -23.03 -9.97
CA ARG A 197 7.04 -23.68 -10.40
C ARG A 197 8.31 -23.07 -9.81
N THR A 198 8.25 -21.92 -9.15
CA THR A 198 9.40 -21.35 -8.45
C THR A 198 10.00 -22.37 -7.51
N LYS A 199 11.31 -22.58 -7.59
CA LYS A 199 12.06 -23.59 -6.83
C LYS A 199 12.84 -22.96 -5.69
N ALA A 200 13.05 -23.72 -4.64
CA ALA A 200 13.91 -23.39 -3.51
C ALA A 200 14.87 -24.57 -3.27
N GLU A 201 16.10 -24.46 -3.72
CA GLU A 201 17.12 -25.51 -3.63
C GLU A 201 17.96 -25.30 -2.36
N PRO A 202 18.00 -26.29 -1.42
CA PRO A 202 18.78 -26.19 -0.18
C PRO A 202 20.26 -25.96 -0.48
N GLN A 203 20.92 -25.10 0.32
CA GLN A 203 22.35 -24.84 0.25
C GLN A 203 23.06 -25.41 1.49
N ALA A 204 24.40 -25.58 1.40
CA ALA A 204 25.21 -26.16 2.47
C ALA A 204 25.23 -25.32 3.76
N ASP A 205 24.96 -24.03 3.66
CA ASP A 205 24.92 -23.06 4.76
C ASP A 205 23.54 -22.94 5.43
N GLY A 206 22.58 -23.79 5.03
CA GLY A 206 21.21 -23.76 5.56
C GLY A 206 20.28 -22.76 4.89
N THR A 207 20.76 -21.98 3.93
CA THR A 207 19.94 -21.10 3.08
C THR A 207 19.34 -21.88 1.90
N TYR A 208 18.58 -21.18 1.06
CA TYR A 208 17.98 -21.74 -0.15
C TYR A 208 18.26 -20.84 -1.36
N ALA A 209 18.59 -21.46 -2.49
CA ALA A 209 18.64 -20.77 -3.77
C ALA A 209 17.25 -20.73 -4.39
N ILE A 210 16.65 -19.55 -4.46
CA ILE A 210 15.31 -19.34 -5.02
C ILE A 210 15.43 -19.02 -6.50
N THR A 211 14.75 -19.82 -7.36
CA THR A 211 14.78 -19.63 -8.81
C THR A 211 13.38 -19.67 -9.40
N GLY A 212 13.00 -18.62 -10.12
CA GLY A 212 11.71 -18.49 -10.80
C GLY A 212 11.33 -17.04 -11.05
N THR A 213 10.17 -16.85 -11.67
CA THR A 213 9.63 -15.50 -11.98
C THR A 213 8.25 -15.33 -11.34
N LYS A 214 8.08 -14.24 -10.64
CA LYS A 214 6.81 -13.82 -10.04
C LYS A 214 6.27 -12.59 -10.76
N ILE A 215 4.98 -12.56 -11.05
CA ILE A 215 4.32 -11.45 -11.74
C ILE A 215 3.29 -10.76 -10.86
N PHE A 216 2.92 -9.53 -11.24
CA PHE A 216 1.98 -8.68 -10.51
C PHE A 216 2.40 -8.38 -9.07
N ILE A 217 3.71 -8.26 -8.83
CA ILE A 217 4.22 -7.98 -7.49
C ILE A 217 4.15 -6.47 -7.21
N SER A 218 3.19 -6.08 -6.40
CA SER A 218 3.06 -4.71 -5.94
C SER A 218 4.26 -4.32 -5.09
N ALA A 219 4.84 -3.14 -5.34
CA ALA A 219 6.02 -2.63 -4.65
C ALA A 219 7.24 -3.59 -4.70
N GLY A 220 7.33 -4.43 -5.74
CA GLY A 220 8.43 -5.40 -5.89
C GLY A 220 9.80 -4.75 -6.05
N GLU A 221 9.85 -3.56 -6.64
CA GLU A 221 11.04 -2.72 -6.77
C GLU A 221 10.64 -1.25 -6.69
N HIS A 222 11.39 -0.45 -5.94
CA HIS A 222 11.20 0.99 -5.80
C HIS A 222 12.41 1.65 -5.12
N ASP A 223 12.41 2.99 -5.09
CA ASP A 223 13.48 3.87 -4.59
C ASP A 223 13.17 4.53 -3.23
N MET A 224 12.13 4.09 -2.51
CA MET A 224 11.66 4.79 -1.29
C MET A 224 12.27 4.24 0.01
N ALA A 225 12.72 2.99 0.03
CA ALA A 225 13.27 2.32 1.22
C ALA A 225 14.66 1.75 0.95
N GLU A 226 15.42 1.56 2.02
CA GLU A 226 16.79 1.04 1.94
C GLU A 226 16.85 -0.41 1.47
N ASN A 227 15.86 -1.23 1.83
CA ASN A 227 15.74 -2.64 1.46
C ASN A 227 14.29 -3.03 1.22
N ILE A 228 14.10 -4.11 0.46
CA ILE A 228 12.79 -4.71 0.22
C ILE A 228 12.87 -6.19 0.62
N VAL A 229 11.97 -6.61 1.50
CA VAL A 229 11.90 -7.99 2.00
C VAL A 229 10.75 -8.71 1.29
N HIS A 230 11.09 -9.59 0.34
CA HIS A 230 10.10 -10.36 -0.42
C HIS A 230 9.69 -11.62 0.37
N ILE A 231 8.40 -11.80 0.58
CA ILE A 231 7.81 -13.01 1.15
C ILE A 231 7.34 -13.89 0.00
N VAL A 232 8.10 -14.97 -0.30
CA VAL A 232 8.04 -15.70 -1.56
C VAL A 232 7.55 -17.13 -1.38
N LEU A 233 6.55 -17.54 -2.15
CA LEU A 233 6.13 -18.93 -2.27
C LEU A 233 7.00 -19.68 -3.28
N ALA A 234 7.60 -20.81 -2.84
CA ALA A 234 8.41 -21.68 -3.70
C ALA A 234 8.27 -23.16 -3.29
N ARG A 235 8.79 -24.07 -4.11
CA ARG A 235 8.78 -25.51 -3.85
C ARG A 235 10.18 -26.02 -3.52
N LEU A 236 10.25 -26.81 -2.48
CA LEU A 236 11.44 -27.64 -2.18
C LEU A 236 11.57 -28.77 -3.19
N PRO A 237 12.78 -29.34 -3.38
CA PRO A 237 12.95 -30.62 -4.08
C PRO A 237 12.05 -31.70 -3.43
N ASP A 238 11.50 -32.58 -4.27
CA ASP A 238 10.63 -33.69 -3.82
C ASP A 238 9.37 -33.31 -3.03
N ALA A 239 9.00 -32.02 -3.07
CA ALA A 239 7.78 -31.53 -2.42
C ALA A 239 6.53 -32.16 -3.06
N PRO A 240 5.48 -32.48 -2.28
CA PRO A 240 4.22 -32.98 -2.81
C PRO A 240 3.64 -32.07 -3.88
N ALA A 241 2.96 -32.63 -4.87
CA ALA A 241 2.24 -31.85 -5.88
C ALA A 241 1.11 -31.02 -5.26
N GLY A 242 0.70 -29.98 -5.98
CA GLY A 242 -0.41 -29.12 -5.54
C GLY A 242 -0.02 -28.17 -4.39
N THR A 243 -1.00 -27.66 -3.70
CA THR A 243 -0.83 -26.66 -2.62
C THR A 243 -0.10 -27.19 -1.39
N LYS A 244 -0.12 -28.51 -1.20
CA LYS A 244 0.52 -29.18 -0.04
C LYS A 244 2.05 -29.22 -0.12
N GLY A 245 2.65 -28.88 -1.27
CA GLY A 245 4.11 -28.85 -1.45
C GLY A 245 4.70 -27.43 -1.52
N ILE A 246 3.93 -26.41 -1.12
CA ILE A 246 4.38 -25.02 -1.17
C ILE A 246 5.02 -24.65 0.18
N SER A 247 6.22 -24.06 0.13
CA SER A 247 6.95 -23.50 1.25
C SER A 247 7.06 -21.98 1.14
N LEU A 248 7.38 -21.29 2.22
CA LEU A 248 7.46 -19.84 2.30
C LEU A 248 8.88 -19.40 2.65
N PHE A 249 9.35 -18.33 2.01
CA PHE A 249 10.72 -17.84 2.14
C PHE A 249 10.78 -16.34 2.31
N ILE A 250 11.70 -15.85 3.15
CA ILE A 250 12.19 -14.47 3.13
C ILE A 250 13.28 -14.39 2.05
N VAL A 251 13.15 -13.45 1.12
CA VAL A 251 14.16 -13.17 0.09
C VAL A 251 14.39 -11.66 0.06
N PRO A 252 15.41 -11.12 0.74
CA PRO A 252 15.65 -9.68 0.75
C PRO A 252 16.29 -9.23 -0.57
N LYS A 253 16.02 -7.99 -0.99
CA LYS A 253 16.65 -7.33 -2.15
C LYS A 253 18.15 -7.17 -1.95
N PHE A 254 18.56 -6.76 -0.77
CA PHE A 254 19.94 -6.79 -0.29
C PHE A 254 20.04 -7.76 0.87
N LYS A 255 21.06 -8.61 0.87
CA LYS A 255 21.33 -9.52 1.99
C LYS A 255 21.54 -8.71 3.26
N VAL A 256 21.26 -9.32 4.40
CA VAL A 256 21.44 -8.68 5.70
C VAL A 256 22.58 -9.38 6.41
N ASN A 257 23.59 -8.61 6.80
CA ASN A 257 24.76 -9.07 7.54
C ASN A 257 24.39 -9.52 8.98
N GLU A 258 25.30 -10.19 9.67
CA GLU A 258 25.08 -10.62 11.05
C GLU A 258 24.83 -9.47 12.03
N ASP A 259 25.42 -8.31 11.76
CA ASP A 259 25.25 -7.08 12.55
C ASP A 259 23.96 -6.29 12.20
N GLY A 260 23.10 -6.84 11.32
CA GLY A 260 21.87 -6.20 10.85
C GLY A 260 22.07 -5.13 9.77
N SER A 261 23.29 -4.84 9.34
CA SER A 261 23.58 -3.90 8.26
C SER A 261 23.21 -4.49 6.89
N ILE A 262 22.99 -3.59 5.90
CA ILE A 262 22.75 -3.98 4.52
C ILE A 262 24.04 -4.53 3.91
N GLY A 263 23.95 -5.73 3.37
CA GLY A 263 25.03 -6.43 2.69
C GLY A 263 24.97 -6.28 1.17
N GLU A 264 25.49 -7.27 0.44
CA GLU A 264 25.51 -7.30 -1.01
C GLU A 264 24.11 -7.44 -1.63
N ARG A 265 23.98 -7.01 -2.88
CA ARG A 265 22.76 -7.20 -3.66
C ARG A 265 22.49 -8.69 -3.84
N ASN A 266 21.26 -9.10 -3.53
CA ASN A 266 20.82 -10.48 -3.77
C ASN A 266 20.47 -10.67 -5.26
N ALA A 267 20.44 -11.93 -5.73
CA ALA A 267 20.11 -12.29 -7.10
C ALA A 267 18.59 -12.20 -7.38
N VAL A 268 17.99 -11.08 -7.02
CA VAL A 268 16.60 -10.72 -7.32
C VAL A 268 16.55 -9.38 -8.04
N ASN A 269 15.81 -9.31 -9.15
CA ASN A 269 15.70 -8.11 -9.95
C ASN A 269 14.29 -7.93 -10.51
N CYS A 270 13.94 -6.68 -10.81
CA CYS A 270 12.72 -6.31 -11.51
C CYS A 270 12.94 -6.33 -13.01
N ALA A 271 12.33 -7.29 -13.72
CA ALA A 271 12.46 -7.42 -15.16
C ALA A 271 11.62 -6.41 -15.93
N SER A 272 10.49 -6.00 -15.39
CA SER A 272 9.58 -5.00 -15.97
C SER A 272 8.52 -4.58 -14.97
N ILE A 273 7.78 -3.53 -15.29
CA ILE A 273 6.56 -3.13 -14.59
C ILE A 273 5.34 -3.16 -15.50
N GLU A 274 4.17 -3.39 -14.92
CA GLU A 274 2.91 -3.46 -15.66
C GLU A 274 2.39 -2.08 -16.05
N LYS A 275 1.84 -1.97 -17.27
CA LYS A 275 1.06 -0.81 -17.71
C LYS A 275 -0.39 -1.01 -17.27
N LYS A 276 -0.84 -0.19 -16.33
CA LYS A 276 -2.16 -0.34 -15.68
C LYS A 276 -3.14 0.74 -16.11
N MET A 277 -4.45 0.49 -15.92
CA MET A 277 -5.52 1.46 -16.16
C MET A 277 -5.52 2.61 -15.16
N GLY A 278 -5.08 2.36 -13.92
CA GLY A 278 -4.99 3.31 -12.81
C GLY A 278 -3.97 2.87 -11.79
N ILE A 279 -3.84 3.61 -10.69
CA ILE A 279 -2.79 3.44 -9.68
C ILE A 279 -1.39 3.32 -10.31
N LYS A 280 -1.13 4.14 -11.32
CA LYS A 280 0.11 4.07 -12.11
C LYS A 280 1.35 4.46 -11.30
N GLY A 281 1.16 5.27 -10.25
CA GLY A 281 2.20 5.60 -9.28
C GLY A 281 2.61 4.44 -8.36
N SER A 282 1.89 3.30 -8.38
CA SER A 282 2.27 2.08 -7.67
C SER A 282 2.96 1.10 -8.62
N ALA A 283 4.23 0.78 -8.40
CA ALA A 283 4.95 -0.19 -9.20
C ALA A 283 4.35 -1.58 -9.02
N THR A 284 3.96 -2.21 -10.13
CA THR A 284 3.50 -3.60 -10.18
C THR A 284 4.49 -4.37 -11.03
N CYS A 285 5.34 -5.16 -10.38
CA CYS A 285 6.57 -5.67 -10.94
C CYS A 285 6.48 -7.12 -11.42
N VAL A 286 7.30 -7.43 -12.41
CA VAL A 286 7.74 -8.80 -12.74
C VAL A 286 9.08 -9.00 -12.05
N MET A 287 9.13 -9.91 -11.07
CA MET A 287 10.32 -10.16 -10.24
C MET A 287 10.97 -11.47 -10.66
N ASN A 288 12.25 -11.40 -11.09
CA ASN A 288 13.07 -12.57 -11.37
C ASN A 288 13.95 -12.90 -10.17
N PHE A 289 13.92 -14.16 -9.78
CA PHE A 289 14.80 -14.76 -8.78
C PHE A 289 15.73 -15.71 -9.52
N ASP A 290 17.02 -15.44 -9.51
CA ASP A 290 18.03 -16.19 -10.26
C ASP A 290 19.07 -16.81 -9.30
N GLY A 291 18.63 -17.81 -8.55
CA GLY A 291 19.38 -18.38 -7.43
C GLY A 291 19.47 -17.44 -6.24
N ALA A 292 18.48 -16.59 -6.04
CA ALA A 292 18.45 -15.62 -4.94
C ALA A 292 18.48 -16.33 -3.57
N THR A 293 19.32 -15.82 -2.66
CA THR A 293 19.41 -16.37 -1.29
C THR A 293 18.08 -16.12 -0.57
N GLY A 294 17.48 -17.20 -0.07
CA GLY A 294 16.22 -17.18 0.67
C GLY A 294 16.32 -17.96 1.98
N TYR A 295 15.46 -17.62 2.93
CA TYR A 295 15.38 -18.21 4.26
C TYR A 295 13.98 -18.76 4.48
N LEU A 296 13.87 -20.03 4.87
CA LEU A 296 12.58 -20.71 5.07
C LEU A 296 11.82 -20.11 6.26
N ILE A 297 10.56 -19.73 6.06
CA ILE A 297 9.65 -19.33 7.15
C ILE A 297 8.72 -20.48 7.50
N GLY A 298 8.64 -20.83 8.77
CA GLY A 298 7.78 -21.88 9.28
C GLY A 298 8.15 -23.28 8.76
N PRO A 299 7.28 -24.28 8.95
CA PRO A 299 7.57 -25.65 8.55
C PRO A 299 7.61 -25.85 7.03
N PRO A 300 8.48 -26.72 6.50
CA PRO A 300 8.48 -27.12 5.09
C PRO A 300 7.09 -27.58 4.64
N ASN A 301 6.71 -27.23 3.41
CA ASN A 301 5.43 -27.60 2.79
C ASN A 301 4.18 -27.05 3.51
N LYS A 302 4.33 -26.04 4.37
CA LYS A 302 3.25 -25.30 5.03
C LYS A 302 3.22 -23.80 4.64
N GLY A 303 3.96 -23.44 3.62
CA GLY A 303 4.14 -22.04 3.24
C GLY A 303 2.84 -21.33 2.86
N LEU A 304 1.88 -22.01 2.24
CA LEU A 304 0.59 -21.41 1.96
C LEU A 304 -0.21 -21.10 3.23
N ASN A 305 -0.12 -21.95 4.25
CA ASN A 305 -0.75 -21.70 5.54
C ASN A 305 -0.14 -20.44 6.19
N CYS A 306 1.19 -20.32 6.23
CA CYS A 306 1.87 -19.15 6.78
C CYS A 306 1.56 -17.88 5.96
N MET A 307 1.47 -17.99 4.63
CA MET A 307 1.11 -16.87 3.74
C MET A 307 -0.31 -16.37 3.99
N PHE A 308 -1.22 -17.17 4.50
CA PHE A 308 -2.57 -16.70 4.84
C PHE A 308 -2.58 -15.63 5.93
N THR A 309 -1.58 -15.58 6.81
CA THR A 309 -1.39 -14.47 7.76
C THR A 309 -1.22 -13.14 7.00
N PHE A 310 -0.37 -13.12 5.97
CA PHE A 310 -0.22 -11.96 5.08
C PHE A 310 -1.52 -11.66 4.32
N MET A 311 -2.10 -12.69 3.70
CA MET A 311 -3.29 -12.53 2.86
C MET A 311 -4.51 -12.01 3.63
N ASN A 312 -4.69 -12.42 4.89
CA ASN A 312 -5.80 -11.93 5.71
C ASN A 312 -5.66 -10.44 5.99
N THR A 313 -4.45 -9.96 6.29
CA THR A 313 -4.15 -8.54 6.44
C THR A 313 -4.44 -7.78 5.12
N ALA A 314 -3.99 -8.32 3.98
CA ALA A 314 -4.21 -7.72 2.68
C ALA A 314 -5.70 -7.67 2.29
N ARG A 315 -6.52 -8.65 2.70
CA ARG A 315 -7.98 -8.66 2.46
C ARG A 315 -8.69 -7.52 3.20
N ILE A 316 -8.30 -7.24 4.44
CA ILE A 316 -8.81 -6.08 5.19
C ILE A 316 -8.42 -4.80 4.46
N GLY A 317 -7.15 -4.68 4.03
CA GLY A 317 -6.67 -3.56 3.21
C GLY A 317 -7.49 -3.37 1.93
N THR A 318 -7.88 -4.45 1.24
CA THR A 318 -8.71 -4.36 0.04
C THR A 318 -10.14 -3.86 0.35
N ALA A 319 -10.70 -4.22 1.50
CA ALA A 319 -11.99 -3.67 1.95
C ALA A 319 -11.88 -2.16 2.20
N ILE A 320 -10.81 -1.71 2.87
CA ILE A 320 -10.49 -0.29 3.08
C ILE A 320 -10.33 0.43 1.73
N GLN A 321 -9.71 -0.20 0.73
CA GLN A 321 -9.57 0.36 -0.62
C GLN A 321 -10.94 0.70 -1.23
N GLY A 322 -11.92 -0.19 -1.11
CA GLY A 322 -13.27 0.04 -1.58
C GLY A 322 -13.92 1.26 -0.91
N LEU A 323 -13.81 1.35 0.41
CA LEU A 323 -14.30 2.48 1.19
C LEU A 323 -13.59 3.79 0.78
N ALA A 324 -12.27 3.79 0.72
CA ALA A 324 -11.45 4.95 0.37
C ALA A 324 -11.78 5.50 -1.03
N ARG A 325 -11.96 4.61 -2.03
CA ARG A 325 -12.36 5.04 -3.38
C ARG A 325 -13.79 5.58 -3.42
N GLY A 326 -14.71 4.97 -2.67
CA GLY A 326 -16.08 5.47 -2.51
C GLY A 326 -16.10 6.87 -1.88
N GLN A 327 -15.32 7.08 -0.82
CA GLN A 327 -15.21 8.36 -0.12
C GLN A 327 -14.65 9.46 -1.02
N LEU A 328 -13.57 9.19 -1.76
CA LEU A 328 -12.98 10.16 -2.68
C LEU A 328 -13.97 10.53 -3.81
N ALA A 329 -14.64 9.53 -4.39
CA ALA A 329 -15.63 9.74 -5.43
C ALA A 329 -16.83 10.56 -4.91
N PHE A 330 -17.31 10.27 -3.69
CA PHE A 330 -18.39 11.03 -3.07
C PHE A 330 -18.02 12.49 -2.85
N GLN A 331 -16.83 12.77 -2.26
CA GLN A 331 -16.39 14.14 -2.03
C GLN A 331 -16.27 14.94 -3.33
N GLY A 332 -15.70 14.32 -4.38
CA GLY A 332 -15.60 14.94 -5.69
C GLY A 332 -16.96 15.23 -6.34
N ALA A 333 -17.86 14.24 -6.29
CA ALA A 333 -19.21 14.40 -6.82
C ALA A 333 -20.02 15.47 -6.07
N LEU A 334 -19.88 15.51 -4.74
CA LEU A 334 -20.60 16.47 -3.89
C LEU A 334 -20.14 17.91 -4.17
N SER A 335 -18.82 18.15 -4.25
CA SER A 335 -18.26 19.47 -4.61
C SER A 335 -18.75 19.91 -5.98
N TYR A 336 -18.59 19.03 -6.98
CA TYR A 336 -19.03 19.33 -8.34
C TYR A 336 -20.53 19.64 -8.41
N ALA A 337 -21.39 18.85 -7.74
CA ALA A 337 -22.83 19.05 -7.77
C ALA A 337 -23.29 20.37 -7.13
N ARG A 338 -22.52 20.86 -6.14
CA ARG A 338 -22.79 22.15 -5.48
C ARG A 338 -22.38 23.35 -6.31
N GLU A 339 -21.39 23.18 -7.18
CA GLU A 339 -20.83 24.27 -8.00
C GLU A 339 -21.42 24.28 -9.42
N ARG A 340 -21.76 23.11 -9.98
CA ARG A 340 -22.24 22.98 -11.35
C ARG A 340 -23.64 23.59 -11.51
N LEU A 341 -23.72 24.66 -12.25
CA LEU A 341 -24.98 25.28 -12.65
C LEU A 341 -25.53 24.51 -13.86
N ALA A 342 -26.67 23.83 -13.72
CA ALA A 342 -27.19 22.95 -14.77
C ALA A 342 -28.64 23.20 -15.16
N MET A 343 -29.51 23.57 -14.21
CA MET A 343 -30.94 23.73 -14.44
C MET A 343 -31.54 24.66 -13.39
N ARG A 344 -32.85 24.95 -13.50
CA ARG A 344 -33.57 25.64 -12.44
C ARG A 344 -34.28 24.65 -11.53
N SER A 345 -34.30 24.95 -10.22
CA SER A 345 -35.01 24.14 -9.25
C SER A 345 -36.52 24.06 -9.59
N LEU A 346 -37.11 22.87 -9.47
CA LEU A 346 -38.55 22.68 -9.68
C LEU A 346 -39.42 23.40 -8.65
N SER A 347 -38.87 23.70 -7.47
CA SER A 347 -39.53 24.49 -6.43
C SER A 347 -39.37 26.00 -6.57
N GLY A 348 -38.75 26.45 -7.66
CA GLY A 348 -38.39 27.81 -7.96
C GLY A 348 -36.89 28.06 -7.91
N PRO A 349 -36.36 29.03 -8.70
CA PRO A 349 -34.92 29.27 -8.75
C PRO A 349 -34.42 29.86 -7.44
N LYS A 350 -33.24 29.38 -6.98
CA LYS A 350 -32.54 29.93 -5.81
C LYS A 350 -32.09 31.38 -6.04
N ASN A 351 -31.73 31.71 -7.30
CA ASN A 351 -31.45 33.06 -7.75
C ASN A 351 -32.30 33.35 -8.98
N PRO A 352 -33.40 34.18 -8.86
CA PRO A 352 -34.30 34.47 -9.98
C PRO A 352 -33.60 35.13 -11.16
N ASP A 353 -32.56 35.92 -10.93
CA ASP A 353 -31.80 36.65 -11.92
C ASP A 353 -30.60 35.86 -12.49
N GLY A 354 -30.32 34.71 -11.94
CA GLY A 354 -29.22 33.84 -12.37
C GLY A 354 -29.55 32.98 -13.58
N PRO A 355 -28.53 32.52 -14.32
CA PRO A 355 -28.72 31.70 -15.51
C PRO A 355 -29.20 30.28 -15.21
N ALA A 356 -28.81 29.71 -14.07
CA ALA A 356 -29.16 28.38 -13.59
C ALA A 356 -28.90 28.23 -12.07
N ASP A 357 -29.40 27.18 -11.50
CA ASP A 357 -29.10 26.76 -10.11
C ASP A 357 -28.06 25.65 -10.10
N PRO A 358 -27.34 25.44 -8.95
CA PRO A 358 -26.56 24.24 -8.72
C PRO A 358 -27.40 22.96 -8.82
N ILE A 359 -26.75 21.83 -9.07
CA ILE A 359 -27.44 20.52 -9.14
C ILE A 359 -28.11 20.17 -7.81
N ILE A 360 -27.46 20.49 -6.68
CA ILE A 360 -27.98 20.27 -5.32
C ILE A 360 -27.79 21.48 -4.42
#